data_0d710d14c8e623bc889a10b34f73dcdc
#
_entry.id   0d710d14c8e623bc889a10b34f73dcdc
#
_cell.length_a   1.000
_cell.length_b   1.000
_cell.length_c   1.000
_cell.angle_alpha   90.00
_cell.angle_beta   90.00
_cell.angle_gamma   90.00
#
_symmetry.space_group_name_H-M   'P 1'
#
loop_
_entity.id
_entity.type
_entity.pdbx_description
1 polymer ?
#
loop_
_entity_poly.entity_id
_entity_poly.type
_entity_poly.pdbx_seq_one_letter_code
_entity_poly.pdbx_strand_id
1 'polypeptide(L)'
;MKHLTQNKTVIDWIEEKIALVSPDEVMWIDGSEEQLDALRAKACETGEMTKLNEDLLPGCLLHRTKPNDVARVENRTFICAESADQAGPTNNWMDPAEAYKMLYDIARDSYKGRTMYIIPYSMGPVGSPFSKIGVELTDSIYVVLNMAIMTRIGKKVMDTLGDSNDWVRGLHCSCDIDPEKRYICQFPQDNTIISVNSAYGGNVLLGKKCFALRIASYQGWKESWQAEHMLILGLENPKGEVKYICAAFPSACGKTNLAMLIPPEGYRNKGYKIWCVGDDISWIRKGPDGRLYAINPENGFFGVAPGTNEKSNPNALAATRKNTIFTNVALNLDNNTVWWEGLDKNPPENAIDWQGRPWNGKTSEEKGAHPNSRFTAPAVNCPCISSEFENPAGVPISAIVFGGRRPDTVPLVYQSRSWNNGVFIGSITGSETTAAAAGAVGVVRRDPMAMLPFCGYNMGDYFKHWIEMGEMLGDKAPKIFNVNWFRVDEDGHFIWPGFGDNLRVLEWILKRCDNEVDAVETAIGYVPKPEDINLEGLKDFDEEKLASILKVDNAKWAKEAAGVEEFYKKFGDKLPQELRDELNGLEERTKA
;
A
#
# COMPACT_ATOMS: atom_id res chain seq x y z
N MET A 1 -10.98 29.66 -20.94
CA MET A 1 -10.67 28.25 -20.73
C MET A 1 -11.97 27.46 -20.68
N LYS A 2 -12.03 26.31 -21.39
CA LYS A 2 -13.20 25.44 -21.37
C LYS A 2 -13.03 24.42 -20.25
N HIS A 3 -13.87 24.48 -19.23
CA HIS A 3 -13.85 23.52 -18.12
C HIS A 3 -14.54 22.20 -18.49
N LEU A 4 -14.10 21.08 -17.90
CA LEU A 4 -14.77 19.77 -18.02
C LEU A 4 -15.94 19.59 -17.04
N THR A 5 -16.25 20.60 -16.25
CA THR A 5 -17.32 20.60 -15.26
C THR A 5 -17.95 21.99 -15.14
N GLN A 6 -19.18 22.03 -14.65
CA GLN A 6 -19.85 23.25 -14.23
C GLN A 6 -19.89 23.40 -12.70
N ASN A 7 -19.26 22.46 -11.99
CA ASN A 7 -19.20 22.48 -10.53
C ASN A 7 -18.41 23.70 -10.03
N LYS A 8 -19.14 24.63 -9.41
CA LYS A 8 -18.57 25.89 -8.97
C LYS A 8 -17.44 25.71 -7.94
N THR A 9 -17.57 24.74 -7.05
CA THR A 9 -16.55 24.50 -6.03
C THR A 9 -15.22 24.08 -6.67
N VAL A 10 -15.26 23.28 -7.72
CA VAL A 10 -14.09 22.83 -8.47
C VAL A 10 -13.49 24.00 -9.26
N ILE A 11 -14.32 24.73 -10.00
CA ILE A 11 -13.87 25.85 -10.85
C ILE A 11 -13.22 26.95 -9.99
N ASP A 12 -13.87 27.36 -8.92
CA ASP A 12 -13.36 28.43 -8.03
C ASP A 12 -12.00 28.03 -7.42
N TRP A 13 -11.86 26.78 -6.99
CA TRP A 13 -10.60 26.29 -6.43
C TRP A 13 -9.48 26.28 -7.48
N ILE A 14 -9.77 25.82 -8.70
CA ILE A 14 -8.79 25.82 -9.81
C ILE A 14 -8.36 27.24 -10.15
N GLU A 15 -9.30 28.17 -10.27
CA GLU A 15 -9.00 29.57 -10.60
C GLU A 15 -8.14 30.22 -9.50
N GLU A 16 -8.41 29.94 -8.24
CA GLU A 16 -7.57 30.39 -7.12
C GLU A 16 -6.13 29.87 -7.26
N LYS A 17 -5.96 28.58 -7.60
CA LYS A 17 -4.63 27.99 -7.76
C LYS A 17 -3.92 28.49 -9.01
N ILE A 18 -4.62 28.75 -10.11
CA ILE A 18 -4.05 29.41 -11.29
C ILE A 18 -3.47 30.78 -10.92
N ALA A 19 -4.21 31.56 -10.15
CA ALA A 19 -3.73 32.86 -9.67
C ALA A 19 -2.47 32.72 -8.77
N LEU A 20 -2.39 31.66 -7.98
CA LEU A 20 -1.26 31.41 -7.10
C LEU A 20 0.00 30.98 -7.87
N VAL A 21 -0.08 29.98 -8.73
CA VAL A 21 1.08 29.35 -9.35
C VAL A 21 1.46 29.95 -10.72
N SER A 22 0.57 30.70 -11.34
CA SER A 22 0.81 31.47 -12.58
C SER A 22 1.28 30.62 -13.78
N PRO A 23 0.52 29.60 -14.22
CA PRO A 23 0.93 28.79 -15.36
C PRO A 23 0.83 29.59 -16.68
N ASP A 24 1.68 29.22 -17.66
CA ASP A 24 1.60 29.76 -19.01
C ASP A 24 0.40 29.18 -19.78
N GLU A 25 0.11 27.90 -19.53
CA GLU A 25 -0.99 27.17 -20.16
C GLU A 25 -1.73 26.32 -19.12
N VAL A 26 -2.99 26.02 -19.40
CA VAL A 26 -3.82 25.15 -18.56
C VAL A 26 -4.46 24.08 -19.45
N MET A 27 -4.30 22.83 -19.06
CA MET A 27 -4.84 21.68 -19.78
C MET A 27 -5.64 20.78 -18.87
N TRP A 28 -6.93 20.62 -19.14
CA TRP A 28 -7.73 19.58 -18.52
C TRP A 28 -7.42 18.23 -19.11
N ILE A 29 -7.23 17.22 -18.26
CA ILE A 29 -7.05 15.84 -18.69
C ILE A 29 -8.44 15.20 -18.83
N ASP A 30 -8.83 14.95 -20.07
CA ASP A 30 -10.17 14.43 -20.39
C ASP A 30 -10.27 12.90 -20.34
N GLY A 31 -9.11 12.22 -20.22
CA GLY A 31 -9.02 10.76 -20.15
C GLY A 31 -8.99 10.05 -21.51
N SER A 32 -8.96 10.80 -22.62
CA SER A 32 -8.87 10.20 -23.96
C SER A 32 -7.47 9.62 -24.22
N GLU A 33 -7.39 8.50 -24.92
CA GLU A 33 -6.12 7.94 -25.35
C GLU A 33 -5.37 8.88 -26.30
N GLU A 34 -6.08 9.61 -27.14
CA GLU A 34 -5.48 10.60 -28.04
C GLU A 34 -4.69 11.65 -27.26
N GLN A 35 -5.26 12.21 -26.20
CA GLN A 35 -4.59 13.21 -25.37
C GLN A 35 -3.40 12.59 -24.63
N LEU A 36 -3.57 11.41 -24.05
CA LEU A 36 -2.50 10.72 -23.33
C LEU A 36 -1.34 10.33 -24.25
N ASP A 37 -1.63 9.89 -25.48
CA ASP A 37 -0.58 9.57 -26.47
C ASP A 37 0.19 10.84 -26.87
N ALA A 38 -0.48 11.97 -27.03
CA ALA A 38 0.18 13.26 -27.28
C ALA A 38 1.09 13.66 -26.13
N LEU A 39 0.69 13.42 -24.88
CA LEU A 39 1.51 13.71 -23.70
C LEU A 39 2.71 12.76 -23.58
N ARG A 40 2.54 11.48 -23.91
CA ARG A 40 3.65 10.52 -23.97
C ARG A 40 4.70 10.96 -25.01
N ALA A 41 4.24 11.37 -26.19
CA ALA A 41 5.12 11.88 -27.24
C ALA A 41 5.85 13.15 -26.78
N LYS A 42 5.17 14.08 -26.15
CA LYS A 42 5.75 15.31 -25.63
C LYS A 42 6.81 15.02 -24.55
N ALA A 43 6.53 14.09 -23.63
CA ALA A 43 7.47 13.70 -22.58
C ALA A 43 8.77 13.11 -23.16
N CYS A 44 8.65 12.32 -24.23
CA CYS A 44 9.82 11.76 -24.93
C CYS A 44 10.59 12.83 -25.70
N GLU A 45 9.89 13.75 -26.35
CA GLU A 45 10.49 14.87 -27.10
C GLU A 45 11.30 15.81 -26.20
N THR A 46 10.78 16.12 -25.02
CA THR A 46 11.45 16.99 -24.06
C THR A 46 12.56 16.30 -23.26
N GLY A 47 12.65 14.96 -23.35
CA GLY A 47 13.61 14.18 -22.58
C GLY A 47 13.17 13.88 -21.13
N GLU A 48 11.96 14.27 -20.74
CA GLU A 48 11.41 13.94 -19.42
C GLU A 48 11.29 12.42 -19.24
N MET A 49 10.95 11.72 -20.32
CA MET A 49 10.85 10.27 -20.35
C MET A 49 11.56 9.69 -21.57
N THR A 50 11.91 8.41 -21.49
CA THR A 50 12.55 7.68 -22.58
C THR A 50 11.61 6.57 -23.05
N LYS A 51 11.33 6.51 -24.34
CA LYS A 51 10.57 5.43 -24.95
C LYS A 51 11.43 4.15 -24.98
N LEU A 52 10.86 3.06 -24.52
CA LEU A 52 11.53 1.76 -24.50
C LEU A 52 11.24 0.96 -25.79
N ASN A 53 11.87 -0.21 -25.90
CA ASN A 53 11.74 -1.11 -27.04
C ASN A 53 10.28 -1.53 -27.25
N GLU A 54 9.68 -1.11 -28.36
CA GLU A 54 8.25 -1.33 -28.62
C GLU A 54 7.92 -2.79 -28.89
N ASP A 55 8.87 -3.59 -29.39
CA ASP A 55 8.65 -5.02 -29.63
C ASP A 55 8.68 -5.85 -28.34
N LEU A 56 9.55 -5.47 -27.39
CA LEU A 56 9.75 -6.20 -26.12
C LEU A 56 8.94 -5.62 -24.97
N LEU A 57 8.76 -4.31 -24.94
CA LEU A 57 8.08 -3.56 -23.88
C LEU A 57 7.12 -2.52 -24.50
N PRO A 58 6.08 -2.97 -25.21
CA PRO A 58 5.19 -2.05 -25.93
C PRO A 58 4.52 -1.04 -24.99
N GLY A 59 4.55 0.23 -25.36
CA GLY A 59 3.95 1.31 -24.61
C GLY A 59 4.66 1.66 -23.30
N CYS A 60 5.84 1.09 -23.04
CA CYS A 60 6.59 1.35 -21.81
C CYS A 60 7.51 2.56 -21.92
N LEU A 61 7.67 3.26 -20.81
CA LEU A 61 8.47 4.46 -20.67
C LEU A 61 9.40 4.34 -19.46
N LEU A 62 10.55 5.02 -19.53
CA LEU A 62 11.50 5.14 -18.43
C LEU A 62 11.60 6.60 -17.99
N HIS A 63 11.60 6.83 -16.68
CA HIS A 63 11.79 8.13 -16.06
C HIS A 63 12.90 8.08 -15.00
N ARG A 64 13.60 9.18 -14.81
CA ARG A 64 14.57 9.35 -13.73
C ARG A 64 14.25 10.60 -12.93
N THR A 65 14.22 10.47 -11.61
CA THR A 65 14.13 11.61 -10.71
C THR A 65 15.52 12.14 -10.37
N LYS A 66 15.61 13.30 -9.74
CA LYS A 66 16.91 13.77 -9.22
C LYS A 66 17.41 12.79 -8.14
N PRO A 67 18.74 12.63 -7.98
CA PRO A 67 19.31 11.70 -7.00
C PRO A 67 18.88 11.92 -5.55
N ASN A 68 18.47 13.13 -5.19
CA ASN A 68 17.98 13.45 -3.85
C ASN A 68 16.45 13.27 -3.68
N ASP A 69 15.78 12.74 -4.70
CA ASP A 69 14.31 12.63 -4.74
C ASP A 69 13.89 11.24 -5.23
N VAL A 70 14.16 10.22 -4.41
CA VAL A 70 14.06 8.81 -4.80
C VAL A 70 13.18 7.97 -3.87
N ALA A 71 12.63 8.58 -2.82
CA ALA A 71 11.82 7.88 -1.81
C ALA A 71 10.81 8.82 -1.17
N ARG A 72 9.81 8.22 -0.52
CA ARG A 72 8.91 8.98 0.36
C ARG A 72 9.72 9.60 1.50
N VAL A 73 9.32 10.80 1.91
CA VAL A 73 9.99 11.59 2.96
C VAL A 73 9.10 11.70 4.19
N GLU A 74 9.15 10.72 5.06
CA GLU A 74 8.30 10.67 6.26
C GLU A 74 8.55 11.86 7.20
N ASN A 75 9.81 12.27 7.37
CA ASN A 75 10.19 13.43 8.18
C ASN A 75 9.75 14.78 7.58
N ARG A 76 9.32 14.80 6.33
CA ARG A 76 8.82 15.99 5.62
C ARG A 76 7.33 15.87 5.29
N THR A 77 6.65 14.87 5.85
CA THR A 77 5.23 14.62 5.68
C THR A 77 4.49 15.03 6.95
N PHE A 78 3.43 15.83 6.78
CA PHE A 78 2.71 16.46 7.90
C PHE A 78 1.21 16.21 7.78
N ILE A 79 0.59 16.00 8.93
CA ILE A 79 -0.85 16.06 9.09
C ILE A 79 -1.19 17.40 9.73
N CYS A 80 -1.80 18.28 8.93
CA CYS A 80 -2.14 19.64 9.34
C CYS A 80 -3.57 19.69 9.86
N ALA A 81 -3.81 18.95 10.93
CA ALA A 81 -5.07 18.97 11.67
C ALA A 81 -5.19 20.25 12.50
N GLU A 82 -6.37 20.55 13.00
CA GLU A 82 -6.63 21.77 13.79
C GLU A 82 -5.80 21.84 15.06
N SER A 83 -5.38 20.70 15.62
CA SER A 83 -4.51 20.64 16.79
C SER A 83 -3.52 19.46 16.68
N ALA A 84 -2.43 19.55 17.44
CA ALA A 84 -1.45 18.46 17.53
C ALA A 84 -2.09 17.18 18.09
N ASP A 85 -3.03 17.28 19.01
CA ASP A 85 -3.75 16.12 19.55
C ASP A 85 -4.57 15.38 18.48
N GLN A 86 -5.18 16.11 17.56
CA GLN A 86 -5.94 15.52 16.45
C GLN A 86 -5.04 14.81 15.44
N ALA A 87 -3.83 15.28 15.22
CA ALA A 87 -2.82 14.60 14.40
C ALA A 87 -2.27 13.36 15.11
N GLY A 88 -2.11 13.43 16.40
CA GLY A 88 -1.65 12.35 17.25
C GLY A 88 -0.14 12.17 17.31
N PRO A 89 0.34 11.30 18.20
CA PRO A 89 1.76 11.14 18.50
C PRO A 89 2.57 10.43 17.40
N THR A 90 1.91 9.84 16.43
CA THR A 90 2.56 9.11 15.35
C THR A 90 2.78 9.94 14.08
N ASN A 91 2.22 11.15 14.04
CA ASN A 91 2.33 12.06 12.91
C ASN A 91 3.16 13.28 13.24
N ASN A 92 3.83 13.83 12.23
CA ASN A 92 4.33 15.19 12.31
C ASN A 92 3.14 16.14 12.14
N TRP A 93 3.04 17.12 13.00
CA TRP A 93 1.97 18.11 12.97
C TRP A 93 2.48 19.51 12.63
N MET A 94 1.70 20.26 11.88
CA MET A 94 1.92 21.67 11.62
C MET A 94 0.56 22.38 11.68
N ASP A 95 0.52 23.55 12.31
CA ASP A 95 -0.69 24.35 12.36
C ASP A 95 -1.20 24.64 10.94
N PRO A 96 -2.50 24.42 10.64
CA PRO A 96 -3.01 24.57 9.27
C PRO A 96 -2.77 25.95 8.67
N ALA A 97 -2.99 27.02 9.41
CA ALA A 97 -2.81 28.40 8.91
C ALA A 97 -1.35 28.68 8.56
N GLU A 98 -0.42 28.25 9.44
CA GLU A 98 1.03 28.36 9.19
C GLU A 98 1.46 27.52 7.99
N ALA A 99 0.91 26.30 7.87
CA ALA A 99 1.21 25.40 6.76
C ALA A 99 0.76 25.98 5.42
N TYR A 100 -0.48 26.47 5.34
CA TYR A 100 -0.99 27.11 4.11
C TYR A 100 -0.14 28.29 3.71
N LYS A 101 0.21 29.17 4.65
CA LYS A 101 1.03 30.35 4.37
C LYS A 101 2.40 29.93 3.80
N MET A 102 3.08 29.00 4.46
CA MET A 102 4.38 28.50 4.02
C MET A 102 4.29 27.87 2.64
N LEU A 103 3.32 26.98 2.44
CA LEU A 103 3.17 26.24 1.18
C LEU A 103 2.80 27.18 0.03
N TYR A 104 1.94 28.17 0.27
CA TYR A 104 1.57 29.15 -0.77
C TYR A 104 2.76 30.04 -1.13
N ASP A 105 3.59 30.42 -0.17
CA ASP A 105 4.81 31.18 -0.44
C ASP A 105 5.78 30.36 -1.33
N ILE A 106 5.91 29.06 -1.08
CA ILE A 106 6.74 28.16 -1.92
C ILE A 106 6.11 27.96 -3.30
N ALA A 107 4.81 27.75 -3.37
CA ALA A 107 4.09 27.46 -4.62
C ALA A 107 3.93 28.69 -5.53
N ARG A 108 3.99 29.90 -4.97
CA ARG A 108 3.73 31.15 -5.72
C ARG A 108 4.61 31.23 -6.95
N ASP A 109 3.97 31.47 -8.10
CA ASP A 109 4.61 31.60 -9.40
C ASP A 109 5.43 30.38 -9.85
N SER A 110 5.26 29.23 -9.19
CA SER A 110 6.07 28.03 -9.48
C SER A 110 5.77 27.36 -10.82
N TYR A 111 4.63 27.71 -11.45
CA TYR A 111 4.28 27.19 -12.77
C TYR A 111 4.61 28.17 -13.91
N LYS A 112 5.27 29.28 -13.66
CA LYS A 112 5.72 30.19 -14.74
C LYS A 112 6.61 29.42 -15.72
N GLY A 113 6.31 29.55 -17.02
CA GLY A 113 6.97 28.80 -18.07
C GLY A 113 6.50 27.35 -18.21
N ARG A 114 5.49 26.94 -17.46
CA ARG A 114 4.99 25.57 -17.41
C ARG A 114 3.50 25.48 -17.70
N THR A 115 3.04 24.28 -18.00
CA THR A 115 1.62 23.95 -18.16
C THR A 115 1.07 23.42 -16.85
N MET A 116 -0.12 23.89 -16.45
CA MET A 116 -0.91 23.26 -15.40
C MET A 116 -1.75 22.17 -16.02
N TYR A 117 -1.56 20.94 -15.56
CA TYR A 117 -2.43 19.82 -15.88
C TYR A 117 -3.46 19.62 -14.77
N ILE A 118 -4.74 19.55 -15.15
CA ILE A 118 -5.85 19.34 -14.23
C ILE A 118 -6.33 17.91 -14.41
N ILE A 119 -6.14 17.07 -13.39
CA ILE A 119 -6.45 15.65 -13.44
C ILE A 119 -7.65 15.35 -12.55
N PRO A 120 -8.86 15.23 -13.12
CA PRO A 120 -9.98 14.67 -12.38
C PRO A 120 -9.82 13.15 -12.32
N TYR A 121 -9.95 12.57 -11.13
CA TYR A 121 -9.73 11.14 -10.96
C TYR A 121 -10.67 10.53 -9.91
N SER A 122 -10.97 9.25 -10.09
CA SER A 122 -11.73 8.44 -9.13
C SER A 122 -10.81 7.42 -8.47
N MET A 123 -10.85 7.38 -7.15
CA MET A 123 -10.33 6.29 -6.35
C MET A 123 -11.46 5.27 -6.19
N GLY A 124 -11.30 4.12 -6.84
CA GLY A 124 -12.32 3.11 -6.98
C GLY A 124 -13.08 3.20 -8.31
N PRO A 125 -13.90 2.18 -8.64
CA PRO A 125 -14.71 2.18 -9.87
C PRO A 125 -15.62 3.40 -9.96
N VAL A 126 -15.67 4.03 -11.12
CA VAL A 126 -16.47 5.25 -11.32
C VAL A 126 -17.96 4.93 -11.08
N GLY A 127 -18.59 5.73 -10.21
CA GLY A 127 -20.01 5.56 -9.87
C GLY A 127 -20.29 4.53 -8.76
N SER A 128 -19.27 3.86 -8.25
CA SER A 128 -19.43 2.99 -7.08
C SER A 128 -19.74 3.81 -5.82
N PRO A 129 -20.63 3.32 -4.94
CA PRO A 129 -20.90 3.97 -3.65
C PRO A 129 -19.66 3.97 -2.73
N PHE A 130 -18.68 3.11 -3.00
CA PHE A 130 -17.43 3.02 -2.25
C PHE A 130 -16.36 4.00 -2.77
N SER A 131 -16.56 4.56 -3.96
CA SER A 131 -15.54 5.39 -4.63
C SER A 131 -15.57 6.83 -4.14
N LYS A 132 -14.43 7.49 -4.23
CA LYS A 132 -14.24 8.90 -3.91
C LYS A 132 -13.53 9.59 -5.06
N ILE A 133 -13.77 10.88 -5.21
CA ILE A 133 -13.23 11.68 -6.32
C ILE A 133 -12.21 12.69 -5.80
N GLY A 134 -11.18 12.92 -6.61
CA GLY A 134 -10.20 13.98 -6.40
C GLY A 134 -9.93 14.74 -7.69
N VAL A 135 -9.32 15.90 -7.53
CA VAL A 135 -8.74 16.68 -8.63
C VAL A 135 -7.32 17.02 -8.23
N GLU A 136 -6.37 16.58 -9.02
CA GLU A 136 -4.95 16.94 -8.82
C GLU A 136 -4.51 17.95 -9.86
N LEU A 137 -3.87 19.04 -9.41
CA LEU A 137 -3.18 19.99 -10.25
C LEU A 137 -1.69 19.69 -10.20
N THR A 138 -1.03 19.61 -11.35
CA THR A 138 0.40 19.31 -11.43
C THR A 138 1.03 20.01 -12.63
N ASP A 139 2.32 20.28 -12.55
CA ASP A 139 3.14 20.78 -13.64
C ASP A 139 3.98 19.67 -14.32
N SER A 140 3.68 18.40 -14.05
CA SER A 140 4.47 17.25 -14.49
C SER A 140 3.66 16.31 -15.37
N ILE A 141 4.14 16.04 -16.59
CA ILE A 141 3.56 15.03 -17.48
C ILE A 141 3.74 13.63 -16.87
N TYR A 142 4.87 13.37 -16.20
CA TYR A 142 5.09 12.12 -15.49
C TYR A 142 3.96 11.82 -14.50
N VAL A 143 3.53 12.82 -13.76
CA VAL A 143 2.40 12.68 -12.82
C VAL A 143 1.11 12.35 -13.56
N VAL A 144 0.81 13.06 -14.65
CA VAL A 144 -0.41 12.80 -15.46
C VAL A 144 -0.44 11.34 -15.92
N LEU A 145 0.65 10.87 -16.52
CA LEU A 145 0.72 9.51 -17.10
C LEU A 145 0.67 8.43 -16.02
N ASN A 146 1.30 8.65 -14.87
CA ASN A 146 1.20 7.73 -13.74
C ASN A 146 -0.19 7.71 -13.13
N MET A 147 -0.83 8.88 -12.97
CA MET A 147 -2.20 8.96 -12.46
C MET A 147 -3.20 8.26 -13.41
N ALA A 148 -2.96 8.33 -14.71
CA ALA A 148 -3.77 7.62 -15.71
C ALA A 148 -3.72 6.09 -15.54
N ILE A 149 -2.61 5.56 -15.05
CA ILE A 149 -2.45 4.13 -14.75
C ILE A 149 -3.04 3.80 -13.37
N MET A 150 -2.71 4.61 -12.36
CA MET A 150 -3.02 4.33 -10.96
C MET A 150 -4.47 4.62 -10.57
N THR A 151 -5.17 5.45 -11.34
CA THR A 151 -6.53 5.89 -11.03
C THR A 151 -7.39 5.85 -12.29
N ARG A 152 -8.68 6.13 -12.13
CA ARG A 152 -9.59 6.27 -13.27
C ARG A 152 -9.80 7.77 -13.49
N ILE A 153 -9.34 8.28 -14.64
CA ILE A 153 -9.27 9.71 -14.90
C ILE A 153 -10.29 10.16 -15.96
N GLY A 154 -10.54 11.44 -15.98
CA GLY A 154 -11.15 12.11 -17.10
C GLY A 154 -12.52 12.74 -16.85
N LYS A 155 -13.17 13.15 -17.96
CA LYS A 155 -14.45 13.84 -17.95
C LYS A 155 -15.55 13.07 -17.22
N LYS A 156 -15.60 11.76 -17.38
CA LYS A 156 -16.60 10.88 -16.72
C LYS A 156 -16.59 11.03 -15.20
N VAL A 157 -15.41 11.32 -14.61
CA VAL A 157 -15.27 11.53 -13.17
C VAL A 157 -15.99 12.83 -12.76
N MET A 158 -15.80 13.90 -13.52
CA MET A 158 -16.48 15.17 -13.27
C MET A 158 -17.98 15.06 -13.49
N ASP A 159 -18.41 14.33 -14.51
CA ASP A 159 -19.84 14.08 -14.76
C ASP A 159 -20.47 13.32 -13.55
N THR A 160 -19.75 12.38 -12.99
CA THR A 160 -20.19 11.62 -11.81
C THR A 160 -20.24 12.48 -10.54
N LEU A 161 -19.26 13.36 -10.35
CA LEU A 161 -19.24 14.30 -9.21
C LEU A 161 -20.45 15.24 -9.24
N GLY A 162 -20.83 15.72 -10.44
CA GLY A 162 -21.91 16.71 -10.58
C GLY A 162 -21.59 17.99 -9.80
N ASP A 163 -22.53 18.45 -8.99
CA ASP A 163 -22.40 19.68 -8.20
C ASP A 163 -21.92 19.42 -6.75
N SER A 164 -21.50 18.20 -6.43
CA SER A 164 -21.05 17.84 -5.08
C SER A 164 -19.76 18.56 -4.70
N ASN A 165 -19.65 18.93 -3.43
CA ASN A 165 -18.42 19.45 -2.84
C ASN A 165 -17.61 18.35 -2.12
N ASP A 166 -18.03 17.09 -2.20
CA ASP A 166 -17.32 15.94 -1.62
C ASP A 166 -16.25 15.45 -2.61
N TRP A 167 -15.11 16.12 -2.63
CA TRP A 167 -13.97 15.76 -3.46
C TRP A 167 -12.67 16.24 -2.80
N VAL A 168 -11.57 15.60 -3.12
CA VAL A 168 -10.25 15.90 -2.55
C VAL A 168 -9.46 16.81 -3.48
N ARG A 169 -8.90 17.87 -2.89
CA ARG A 169 -8.13 18.92 -3.54
C ARG A 169 -6.64 18.56 -3.45
N GLY A 170 -6.00 18.40 -4.59
CA GLY A 170 -4.58 18.07 -4.64
C GLY A 170 -3.80 19.10 -5.44
N LEU A 171 -2.79 19.71 -4.83
CA LEU A 171 -1.85 20.60 -5.53
C LEU A 171 -0.44 20.05 -5.42
N HIS A 172 0.15 19.73 -6.57
CA HIS A 172 1.54 19.35 -6.70
C HIS A 172 2.33 20.41 -7.46
N CYS A 173 3.40 20.90 -6.87
CA CYS A 173 4.33 21.83 -7.48
C CYS A 173 5.74 21.23 -7.45
N SER A 174 6.33 20.97 -8.62
CA SER A 174 7.71 20.46 -8.69
C SER A 174 8.70 21.49 -8.15
N CYS A 175 8.48 22.76 -8.38
CA CYS A 175 9.39 23.84 -7.98
C CYS A 175 10.81 23.55 -8.48
N ASP A 176 11.83 23.69 -7.61
CA ASP A 176 13.23 23.42 -7.92
C ASP A 176 13.73 22.07 -7.39
N ILE A 177 12.81 21.23 -6.88
CA ILE A 177 13.14 19.94 -6.23
C ILE A 177 14.15 20.15 -5.08
N ASP A 178 13.93 21.21 -4.30
CA ASP A 178 14.79 21.55 -3.17
C ASP A 178 14.39 20.70 -1.94
N PRO A 179 15.26 19.80 -1.44
CA PRO A 179 14.93 18.95 -0.29
C PRO A 179 14.71 19.73 1.00
N GLU A 180 15.26 20.93 1.13
CA GLU A 180 15.07 21.79 2.31
C GLU A 180 13.70 22.49 2.32
N LYS A 181 13.03 22.58 1.15
CA LYS A 181 11.70 23.16 0.99
C LYS A 181 10.68 22.11 0.52
N ARG A 182 11.01 20.85 0.68
CA ARG A 182 10.13 19.74 0.32
C ARG A 182 9.16 19.47 1.45
N TYR A 183 7.86 19.50 1.13
CA TYR A 183 6.80 19.23 2.09
C TYR A 183 5.67 18.46 1.42
N ILE A 184 5.16 17.44 2.12
CA ILE A 184 3.96 16.72 1.74
C ILE A 184 2.97 16.89 2.89
N CYS A 185 1.96 17.74 2.68
CA CYS A 185 1.03 18.15 3.73
C CYS A 185 -0.39 17.71 3.40
N GLN A 186 -1.04 17.08 4.35
CA GLN A 186 -2.44 16.71 4.29
C GLN A 186 -3.24 17.54 5.30
N PHE A 187 -4.37 18.08 4.85
CA PHE A 187 -5.31 18.87 5.65
C PHE A 187 -6.63 18.09 5.73
N PRO A 188 -6.77 17.16 6.69
CA PRO A 188 -7.90 16.22 6.68
C PRO A 188 -9.28 16.90 6.76
N GLN A 189 -9.42 17.96 7.55
CA GLN A 189 -10.67 18.68 7.68
C GLN A 189 -11.08 19.44 6.40
N ASP A 190 -10.11 19.76 5.54
CA ASP A 190 -10.31 20.52 4.31
C ASP A 190 -10.30 19.66 3.06
N ASN A 191 -10.17 18.33 3.19
CA ASN A 191 -9.99 17.44 2.05
C ASN A 191 -8.91 17.95 1.06
N THR A 192 -7.76 18.37 1.59
CA THR A 192 -6.71 19.02 0.80
C THR A 192 -5.35 18.37 1.01
N ILE A 193 -4.61 18.25 -0.07
CA ILE A 193 -3.24 17.74 -0.10
C ILE A 193 -2.39 18.72 -0.89
N ILE A 194 -1.22 19.11 -0.33
CA ILE A 194 -0.26 19.95 -1.04
C ILE A 194 1.12 19.30 -0.94
N SER A 195 1.73 19.05 -2.10
CA SER A 195 3.08 18.48 -2.22
C SER A 195 3.95 19.42 -3.02
N VAL A 196 5.06 19.85 -2.44
CA VAL A 196 5.99 20.81 -3.07
C VAL A 196 7.43 20.27 -3.04
N ASN A 197 8.19 20.58 -4.10
CA ASN A 197 9.61 20.26 -4.22
C ASN A 197 9.95 18.78 -4.30
N SER A 198 9.01 17.96 -4.79
CA SER A 198 9.27 16.57 -5.15
C SER A 198 8.73 16.26 -6.54
N ALA A 199 9.37 15.33 -7.22
CA ALA A 199 8.89 14.72 -8.47
C ALA A 199 8.87 13.18 -8.36
N TYR A 200 9.17 12.64 -7.18
CA TYR A 200 9.11 11.20 -6.93
C TYR A 200 7.67 10.72 -6.74
N GLY A 201 7.28 9.66 -7.47
CA GLY A 201 5.90 9.15 -7.52
C GLY A 201 5.23 8.97 -6.16
N GLY A 202 5.94 8.44 -5.17
CA GLY A 202 5.39 8.26 -3.82
C GLY A 202 5.00 9.55 -3.10
N ASN A 203 5.50 10.70 -3.56
CA ASN A 203 5.22 12.01 -2.99
C ASN A 203 4.28 12.86 -3.85
N VAL A 204 4.08 12.48 -5.11
CA VAL A 204 3.40 13.35 -6.10
C VAL A 204 2.18 12.71 -6.76
N LEU A 205 2.02 11.39 -6.67
CA LEU A 205 0.79 10.70 -7.04
C LEU A 205 -0.18 10.80 -5.88
N LEU A 206 -0.86 11.94 -5.80
CA LEU A 206 -1.61 12.33 -4.59
C LEU A 206 -2.82 11.45 -4.30
N GLY A 207 -3.28 10.67 -5.28
CA GLY A 207 -4.34 9.68 -5.10
C GLY A 207 -3.92 8.47 -4.26
N LYS A 208 -2.62 8.14 -4.21
CA LYS A 208 -2.14 6.92 -3.55
C LYS A 208 -2.09 7.06 -2.01
N LYS A 209 -0.93 7.30 -1.43
CA LYS A 209 -0.78 7.32 0.04
C LYS A 209 -1.45 8.55 0.69
N CYS A 210 -1.37 9.69 0.04
CA CYS A 210 -1.94 10.92 0.58
C CYS A 210 -3.46 10.87 0.66
N PHE A 211 -4.13 10.54 -0.44
CA PHE A 211 -5.58 10.42 -0.47
C PHE A 211 -6.06 9.06 0.05
N ALA A 212 -5.64 7.98 -0.61
CA ALA A 212 -6.23 6.66 -0.38
C ALA A 212 -6.01 6.12 1.04
N LEU A 213 -5.03 6.64 1.77
CA LEU A 213 -4.77 6.28 3.16
C LEU A 213 -4.91 7.47 4.13
N ARG A 214 -4.11 8.52 4.00
CA ARG A 214 -4.09 9.59 5.01
C ARG A 214 -5.39 10.38 5.07
N ILE A 215 -5.88 10.89 3.96
CA ILE A 215 -7.18 11.59 3.92
C ILE A 215 -8.32 10.58 4.10
N ALA A 216 -8.27 9.44 3.41
CA ALA A 216 -9.35 8.46 3.42
C ALA A 216 -9.52 7.80 4.79
N SER A 217 -8.45 7.56 5.56
CA SER A 217 -8.58 7.02 6.92
C SER A 217 -9.37 7.98 7.81
N TYR A 218 -9.12 9.29 7.70
CA TYR A 218 -9.89 10.30 8.40
C TYR A 218 -11.36 10.36 7.92
N GLN A 219 -11.58 10.33 6.60
CA GLN A 219 -12.95 10.29 6.04
C GLN A 219 -13.70 9.06 6.55
N GLY A 220 -13.08 7.90 6.54
CA GLY A 220 -13.66 6.66 7.03
C GLY A 220 -14.05 6.74 8.51
N TRP A 221 -13.21 7.35 9.33
CA TRP A 221 -13.53 7.60 10.72
C TRP A 221 -14.82 8.42 10.87
N LYS A 222 -14.99 9.46 10.06
CA LYS A 222 -16.17 10.32 10.09
C LYS A 222 -17.42 9.70 9.44
N GLU A 223 -17.24 8.77 8.50
CA GLU A 223 -18.32 8.19 7.69
C GLU A 223 -18.60 6.70 7.99
N SER A 224 -17.95 6.13 9.00
CA SER A 224 -18.11 4.73 9.44
C SER A 224 -17.67 3.69 8.40
N TRP A 225 -16.50 3.93 7.78
CA TRP A 225 -15.80 2.95 6.95
C TRP A 225 -14.29 3.06 7.21
N GLN A 226 -13.48 2.23 6.57
CA GLN A 226 -12.04 2.20 6.84
C GLN A 226 -11.23 2.19 5.55
N ALA A 227 -10.16 2.98 5.53
CA ALA A 227 -9.10 2.90 4.52
C ALA A 227 -7.89 2.24 5.16
N GLU A 228 -7.49 1.10 4.62
CA GLU A 228 -6.46 0.27 5.23
C GLU A 228 -5.32 -0.05 4.25
N HIS A 229 -4.12 -0.17 4.80
CA HIS A 229 -2.92 -0.55 4.06
C HIS A 229 -2.88 -2.07 3.92
N MET A 230 -3.79 -2.58 3.08
CA MET A 230 -4.04 -4.02 2.93
C MET A 230 -4.10 -4.44 1.48
N LEU A 231 -3.57 -5.62 1.20
CA LEU A 231 -3.90 -6.35 -0.02
C LEU A 231 -5.31 -6.93 0.08
N ILE A 232 -5.89 -7.26 -1.06
CA ILE A 232 -7.15 -8.01 -1.17
C ILE A 232 -6.90 -9.16 -2.14
N LEU A 233 -7.01 -10.39 -1.65
CA LEU A 233 -6.90 -11.57 -2.51
C LEU A 233 -8.14 -12.44 -2.41
N GLY A 234 -8.45 -13.15 -3.50
CA GLY A 234 -9.44 -14.20 -3.54
C GLY A 234 -8.76 -15.56 -3.65
N LEU A 235 -9.17 -16.51 -2.82
CA LEU A 235 -8.74 -17.91 -2.92
C LEU A 235 -9.91 -18.73 -3.46
N GLU A 236 -9.72 -19.30 -4.66
CA GLU A 236 -10.68 -20.19 -5.28
C GLU A 236 -10.33 -21.63 -4.93
N ASN A 237 -11.33 -22.38 -4.45
CA ASN A 237 -11.17 -23.80 -4.12
C ASN A 237 -11.49 -24.68 -5.36
N PRO A 238 -11.28 -26.01 -5.28
CA PRO A 238 -11.57 -26.92 -6.40
C PRO A 238 -13.02 -26.93 -6.88
N LYS A 239 -13.96 -26.44 -6.07
CA LYS A 239 -15.39 -26.34 -6.43
C LYS A 239 -15.72 -25.04 -7.18
N GLY A 240 -14.73 -24.15 -7.35
CA GLY A 240 -14.94 -22.84 -7.97
C GLY A 240 -15.48 -21.77 -7.02
N GLU A 241 -15.54 -22.03 -5.72
CA GLU A 241 -15.95 -21.06 -4.71
C GLU A 241 -14.76 -20.15 -4.37
N VAL A 242 -14.99 -18.83 -4.37
CA VAL A 242 -13.95 -17.83 -4.07
C VAL A 242 -14.26 -17.15 -2.75
N LYS A 243 -13.28 -17.13 -1.85
CA LYS A 243 -13.33 -16.36 -0.60
C LYS A 243 -12.24 -15.32 -0.58
N TYR A 244 -12.54 -14.15 -0.02
CA TYR A 244 -11.66 -13.00 -0.05
C TYR A 244 -11.08 -12.71 1.32
N ILE A 245 -9.80 -12.32 1.31
CA ILE A 245 -9.01 -12.01 2.50
C ILE A 245 -8.37 -10.63 2.30
N CYS A 246 -8.46 -9.79 3.34
CA CYS A 246 -7.64 -8.58 3.44
C CYS A 246 -6.45 -8.85 4.36
N ALA A 247 -5.25 -8.43 3.96
CA ALA A 247 -4.05 -8.65 4.76
C ALA A 247 -3.16 -7.42 4.82
N ALA A 248 -2.72 -7.07 6.01
CA ALA A 248 -1.85 -5.94 6.29
C ALA A 248 -0.48 -6.41 6.78
N PHE A 249 0.56 -5.97 6.10
CA PHE A 249 1.95 -6.23 6.47
C PHE A 249 2.76 -4.94 6.38
N PRO A 250 3.70 -4.68 7.31
CA PRO A 250 4.67 -3.61 7.16
C PRO A 250 5.51 -3.75 5.89
N SER A 251 6.18 -2.69 5.49
CA SER A 251 7.05 -2.67 4.30
C SER A 251 8.04 -3.84 4.30
N ALA A 252 8.29 -4.41 3.13
CA ALA A 252 9.21 -5.54 2.90
C ALA A 252 8.82 -6.84 3.62
N CYS A 253 7.55 -7.02 3.97
CA CYS A 253 7.04 -8.26 4.60
C CYS A 253 6.24 -9.16 3.63
N GLY A 254 6.34 -8.93 2.31
CA GLY A 254 5.81 -9.84 1.29
C GLY A 254 4.35 -9.62 0.88
N LYS A 255 3.80 -8.42 1.09
CA LYS A 255 2.39 -8.11 0.78
C LYS A 255 2.05 -8.32 -0.70
N THR A 256 2.81 -7.72 -1.62
CA THR A 256 2.56 -7.87 -3.06
C THR A 256 2.72 -9.31 -3.53
N ASN A 257 3.72 -10.02 -3.00
CA ASN A 257 3.94 -11.43 -3.34
C ASN A 257 2.77 -12.32 -2.89
N LEU A 258 2.18 -12.02 -1.74
CA LEU A 258 0.99 -12.76 -1.27
C LEU A 258 -0.24 -12.45 -2.14
N ALA A 259 -0.44 -11.18 -2.52
CA ALA A 259 -1.56 -10.75 -3.35
C ALA A 259 -1.60 -11.44 -4.73
N MET A 260 -0.46 -11.81 -5.24
CA MET A 260 -0.27 -12.40 -6.58
C MET A 260 0.33 -13.82 -6.51
N LEU A 261 0.15 -14.50 -5.39
CA LEU A 261 0.72 -15.81 -5.12
C LEU A 261 0.30 -16.83 -6.19
N ILE A 262 1.26 -17.64 -6.61
CA ILE A 262 1.01 -18.82 -7.44
C ILE A 262 0.97 -20.05 -6.53
N PRO A 263 -0.16 -20.76 -6.48
CA PRO A 263 -0.28 -21.96 -5.65
C PRO A 263 0.78 -23.01 -6.03
N PRO A 264 1.24 -23.82 -5.08
CA PRO A 264 2.09 -24.97 -5.39
C PRO A 264 1.43 -25.89 -6.43
N GLU A 265 2.24 -26.61 -7.21
CA GLU A 265 1.76 -27.45 -8.31
C GLU A 265 0.65 -28.42 -7.88
N GLY A 266 0.81 -29.07 -6.74
CA GLY A 266 -0.20 -30.00 -6.20
C GLY A 266 -1.55 -29.33 -5.95
N TYR A 267 -1.55 -28.09 -5.51
CA TYR A 267 -2.77 -27.31 -5.33
C TYR A 267 -3.37 -26.84 -6.67
N ARG A 268 -2.52 -26.39 -7.59
CA ARG A 268 -2.98 -25.99 -8.95
C ARG A 268 -3.66 -27.14 -9.67
N ASN A 269 -3.09 -28.34 -9.58
CA ASN A 269 -3.63 -29.55 -10.21
C ASN A 269 -5.00 -29.95 -9.64
N LYS A 270 -5.28 -29.55 -8.40
CA LYS A 270 -6.58 -29.75 -7.76
C LYS A 270 -7.59 -28.65 -8.09
N GLY A 271 -7.18 -27.56 -8.74
CA GLY A 271 -8.04 -26.46 -9.14
C GLY A 271 -7.99 -25.23 -8.23
N TYR A 272 -7.07 -25.15 -7.27
CA TYR A 272 -6.88 -23.95 -6.45
C TYR A 272 -6.28 -22.81 -7.29
N LYS A 273 -6.81 -21.61 -7.11
CA LYS A 273 -6.33 -20.38 -7.76
C LYS A 273 -6.30 -19.24 -6.78
N ILE A 274 -5.38 -18.30 -6.99
CA ILE A 274 -5.35 -17.01 -6.30
C ILE A 274 -5.71 -15.92 -7.31
N TRP A 275 -6.61 -15.04 -6.89
CA TRP A 275 -7.04 -13.87 -7.66
C TRP A 275 -6.66 -12.60 -6.91
N CYS A 276 -6.02 -11.68 -7.61
CA CYS A 276 -5.64 -10.37 -7.05
C CYS A 276 -6.76 -9.36 -7.27
N VAL A 277 -7.28 -8.78 -6.21
CA VAL A 277 -8.18 -7.62 -6.27
C VAL A 277 -7.38 -6.35 -6.02
N GLY A 278 -6.39 -6.39 -5.14
CA GLY A 278 -5.48 -5.29 -4.88
C GLY A 278 -4.25 -5.74 -4.12
N ASP A 279 -3.12 -5.04 -4.31
CA ASP A 279 -1.86 -5.40 -3.68
C ASP A 279 -1.46 -4.53 -2.50
N ASP A 280 -2.07 -3.37 -2.32
CA ASP A 280 -1.55 -2.36 -1.39
C ASP A 280 -2.60 -1.67 -0.52
N ILE A 281 -3.75 -1.27 -1.07
CA ILE A 281 -4.75 -0.46 -0.37
C ILE A 281 -6.14 -1.08 -0.52
N SER A 282 -6.87 -1.10 0.58
CA SER A 282 -8.24 -1.60 0.65
C SER A 282 -9.13 -0.58 1.34
N TRP A 283 -10.25 -0.24 0.72
CA TRP A 283 -11.32 0.51 1.35
C TRP A 283 -12.44 -0.45 1.73
N ILE A 284 -12.72 -0.52 3.02
CA ILE A 284 -13.65 -1.51 3.57
C ILE A 284 -14.81 -0.85 4.29
N ARG A 285 -16.01 -1.38 4.07
CA ARG A 285 -17.24 -0.90 4.69
C ARG A 285 -18.27 -2.01 4.84
N LYS A 286 -19.22 -1.77 5.72
CA LYS A 286 -20.38 -2.64 5.89
C LYS A 286 -21.26 -2.57 4.64
N GLY A 287 -21.56 -3.72 4.05
CA GLY A 287 -22.48 -3.86 2.93
C GLY A 287 -23.95 -4.00 3.35
N PRO A 288 -24.87 -4.06 2.36
CA PRO A 288 -26.30 -4.17 2.63
C PRO A 288 -26.72 -5.42 3.42
N ASP A 289 -25.97 -6.51 3.30
CA ASP A 289 -26.22 -7.76 4.01
C ASP A 289 -25.59 -7.80 5.42
N GLY A 290 -24.95 -6.72 5.83
CA GLY A 290 -24.29 -6.60 7.14
C GLY A 290 -22.87 -7.13 7.20
N ARG A 291 -22.35 -7.72 6.12
CA ARG A 291 -20.95 -8.18 6.04
C ARG A 291 -20.02 -7.05 5.66
N LEU A 292 -18.73 -7.24 5.89
CA LEU A 292 -17.68 -6.32 5.47
C LEU A 292 -17.34 -6.56 3.99
N TYR A 293 -17.26 -5.47 3.21
CA TYR A 293 -16.90 -5.49 1.79
C TYR A 293 -15.69 -4.60 1.54
N ALA A 294 -14.87 -5.00 0.58
CA ALA A 294 -13.66 -4.27 0.19
C ALA A 294 -13.65 -3.93 -1.29
N ILE A 295 -13.12 -2.76 -1.62
CA ILE A 295 -12.69 -2.41 -2.97
C ILE A 295 -11.20 -2.05 -2.94
N ASN A 296 -10.54 -2.21 -4.09
CA ASN A 296 -9.26 -1.57 -4.33
C ASN A 296 -9.52 -0.18 -4.91
N PRO A 297 -9.12 0.91 -4.23
CA PRO A 297 -9.30 2.25 -4.78
C PRO A 297 -8.39 2.54 -5.97
N GLU A 298 -7.31 1.79 -6.15
CA GLU A 298 -6.34 2.00 -7.22
C GLU A 298 -6.65 1.17 -8.46
N ASN A 299 -6.13 1.61 -9.62
CA ASN A 299 -6.31 0.96 -10.91
C ASN A 299 -5.02 0.33 -11.46
N GLY A 300 -3.96 0.41 -10.70
CA GLY A 300 -2.63 -0.06 -11.08
C GLY A 300 -1.78 -0.43 -9.88
N PHE A 301 -0.56 -0.87 -10.17
CA PHE A 301 0.44 -1.23 -9.17
C PHE A 301 1.60 -0.24 -9.23
N PHE A 302 2.02 0.24 -8.07
CA PHE A 302 3.22 1.05 -7.90
C PHE A 302 4.21 0.24 -7.08
N GLY A 303 4.86 -0.73 -7.75
CA GLY A 303 5.68 -1.75 -7.10
C GLY A 303 7.15 -1.39 -7.03
N VAL A 304 7.85 -2.00 -6.07
CA VAL A 304 9.32 -1.94 -5.97
C VAL A 304 9.90 -2.86 -7.04
N ALA A 305 10.79 -2.31 -7.89
CA ALA A 305 11.39 -3.07 -8.98
C ALA A 305 12.47 -4.07 -8.51
N PRO A 306 13.48 -3.67 -7.72
CA PRO A 306 14.51 -4.61 -7.28
C PRO A 306 13.94 -5.85 -6.58
N GLY A 307 14.46 -7.02 -6.96
CA GLY A 307 13.99 -8.30 -6.43
C GLY A 307 12.77 -8.89 -7.14
N THR A 308 12.08 -8.13 -7.98
CA THR A 308 10.97 -8.65 -8.79
C THR A 308 11.53 -9.45 -9.97
N ASN A 309 11.21 -10.73 -10.03
CA ASN A 309 11.71 -11.65 -11.06
C ASN A 309 10.76 -12.84 -11.28
N GLU A 310 11.10 -13.70 -12.24
CA GLU A 310 10.31 -14.89 -12.57
C GLU A 310 10.13 -15.88 -11.40
N LYS A 311 11.04 -15.87 -10.43
CA LYS A 311 10.98 -16.77 -9.27
C LYS A 311 10.22 -16.16 -8.10
N SER A 312 10.49 -14.89 -7.79
CA SER A 312 9.92 -14.22 -6.62
C SER A 312 8.45 -13.83 -6.81
N ASN A 313 8.11 -13.29 -8.00
CA ASN A 313 6.75 -12.89 -8.33
C ASN A 313 6.56 -12.79 -9.85
N PRO A 314 6.34 -13.93 -10.55
CA PRO A 314 6.15 -13.91 -12.00
C PRO A 314 4.92 -13.12 -12.45
N ASN A 315 3.86 -13.04 -11.65
CA ASN A 315 2.68 -12.25 -11.98
C ASN A 315 2.96 -10.74 -11.97
N ALA A 316 3.69 -10.24 -10.98
CA ALA A 316 4.11 -8.84 -10.94
C ALA A 316 5.02 -8.51 -12.13
N LEU A 317 5.99 -9.39 -12.42
CA LEU A 317 6.87 -9.19 -13.56
C LEU A 317 6.08 -9.15 -14.87
N ALA A 318 5.13 -10.06 -15.07
CA ALA A 318 4.26 -10.07 -16.25
C ALA A 318 3.45 -8.77 -16.38
N ALA A 319 2.99 -8.20 -15.27
CA ALA A 319 2.26 -6.94 -15.27
C ALA A 319 3.10 -5.76 -15.80
N THR A 320 4.42 -5.83 -15.71
CA THR A 320 5.32 -4.76 -16.16
C THR A 320 5.61 -4.77 -17.67
N ARG A 321 5.13 -5.76 -18.42
CA ARG A 321 5.58 -6.02 -19.80
C ARG A 321 4.95 -5.14 -20.86
N LYS A 322 3.96 -4.34 -20.53
CA LYS A 322 3.34 -3.36 -21.45
C LYS A 322 2.75 -2.18 -20.69
N ASN A 323 2.69 -1.04 -21.36
CA ASN A 323 2.04 0.18 -20.87
C ASN A 323 2.50 0.60 -19.46
N THR A 324 3.74 0.31 -19.12
CA THR A 324 4.32 0.49 -17.79
C THR A 324 5.31 1.63 -17.80
N ILE A 325 5.35 2.39 -16.71
CA ILE A 325 6.35 3.43 -16.47
C ILE A 325 7.32 2.92 -15.42
N PHE A 326 8.61 2.86 -15.81
CA PHE A 326 9.69 2.49 -14.89
C PHE A 326 10.37 3.76 -14.39
N THR A 327 10.69 3.80 -13.11
CA THR A 327 11.31 4.95 -12.46
C THR A 327 12.57 4.53 -11.74
N ASN A 328 13.70 5.15 -12.10
CA ASN A 328 15.01 4.96 -11.44
C ASN A 328 15.57 3.53 -11.55
N VAL A 329 15.30 2.86 -12.66
CA VAL A 329 15.92 1.59 -13.03
C VAL A 329 17.06 1.81 -14.03
N ALA A 330 17.85 0.78 -14.31
CA ALA A 330 18.89 0.84 -15.34
C ALA A 330 18.28 0.69 -16.74
N LEU A 331 18.91 1.33 -17.72
CA LEU A 331 18.57 1.20 -19.15
C LEU A 331 19.62 0.37 -19.84
N ASN A 332 19.23 -0.76 -20.42
CA ASN A 332 20.09 -1.58 -21.27
C ASN A 332 20.12 -0.98 -22.67
N LEU A 333 21.28 -0.46 -23.09
CA LEU A 333 21.44 0.21 -24.39
C LEU A 333 21.47 -0.75 -25.57
N ASP A 334 21.76 -2.04 -25.36
CA ASP A 334 21.86 -3.01 -26.45
C ASP A 334 20.47 -3.33 -27.07
N ASN A 335 19.44 -3.33 -26.24
CA ASN A 335 18.07 -3.67 -26.70
C ASN A 335 17.01 -2.65 -26.28
N ASN A 336 17.42 -1.55 -25.64
CA ASN A 336 16.53 -0.50 -25.16
C ASN A 336 15.43 -1.02 -24.20
N THR A 337 15.82 -1.91 -23.29
CA THR A 337 14.98 -2.42 -22.22
C THR A 337 15.50 -1.97 -20.86
N VAL A 338 14.79 -2.30 -19.80
CA VAL A 338 15.17 -1.94 -18.43
C VAL A 338 15.76 -3.13 -17.68
N TRP A 339 16.56 -2.82 -16.68
CA TRP A 339 17.13 -3.82 -15.78
C TRP A 339 17.19 -3.29 -14.35
N TRP A 340 17.06 -4.18 -13.37
CA TRP A 340 17.23 -3.88 -11.95
C TRP A 340 17.83 -5.08 -11.23
N GLU A 341 18.45 -4.82 -10.08
CA GLU A 341 19.07 -5.84 -9.26
C GLU A 341 18.08 -6.94 -8.87
N GLY A 342 18.43 -8.17 -9.14
CA GLY A 342 17.58 -9.33 -8.87
C GLY A 342 16.62 -9.69 -10.00
N LEU A 343 16.56 -8.92 -11.11
CA LEU A 343 15.73 -9.28 -12.27
C LEU A 343 16.15 -10.63 -12.86
N ASP A 344 17.46 -10.76 -13.12
CA ASP A 344 18.09 -11.99 -13.60
C ASP A 344 19.57 -11.99 -13.22
N LYS A 345 20.29 -13.02 -13.66
CA LYS A 345 21.71 -13.20 -13.40
C LYS A 345 22.62 -12.58 -14.46
N ASN A 346 22.05 -11.85 -15.43
CA ASN A 346 22.74 -11.31 -16.58
C ASN A 346 22.64 -9.77 -16.62
N PRO A 347 23.32 -9.06 -15.70
CA PRO A 347 23.31 -7.60 -15.72
C PRO A 347 23.94 -7.10 -17.04
N PRO A 348 23.35 -6.06 -17.66
CA PRO A 348 23.86 -5.56 -18.93
C PRO A 348 25.23 -4.90 -18.76
N GLU A 349 26.10 -5.08 -19.75
CA GLU A 349 27.43 -4.46 -19.77
C GLU A 349 27.39 -3.04 -20.35
N ASN A 350 26.51 -2.79 -21.31
CA ASN A 350 26.34 -1.50 -21.98
C ASN A 350 25.02 -0.87 -21.55
N ALA A 351 25.08 -0.09 -20.47
CA ALA A 351 23.87 0.42 -19.84
C ALA A 351 24.07 1.84 -19.29
N ILE A 352 22.95 2.44 -18.89
CA ILE A 352 22.87 3.71 -18.15
C ILE A 352 22.23 3.39 -16.81
N ASP A 353 22.85 3.87 -15.72
CA ASP A 353 22.31 3.66 -14.38
C ASP A 353 21.13 4.62 -14.07
N TRP A 354 20.56 4.44 -12.89
CA TRP A 354 19.42 5.24 -12.44
C TRP A 354 19.72 6.75 -12.30
N GLN A 355 20.99 7.13 -12.23
CA GLN A 355 21.41 8.53 -12.19
C GLN A 355 21.70 9.10 -13.59
N GLY A 356 21.59 8.29 -14.65
CA GLY A 356 21.87 8.72 -16.02
C GLY A 356 23.35 8.62 -16.41
N ARG A 357 24.17 7.85 -15.67
CA ARG A 357 25.59 7.66 -15.92
C ARG A 357 25.86 6.35 -16.66
N PRO A 358 26.91 6.28 -17.50
CA PRO A 358 27.34 5.01 -18.08
C PRO A 358 27.58 3.96 -16.98
N TRP A 359 27.07 2.75 -17.20
CA TRP A 359 27.12 1.68 -16.21
C TRP A 359 27.38 0.33 -16.87
N ASN A 360 28.24 -0.48 -16.26
CA ASN A 360 28.50 -1.85 -16.66
C ASN A 360 28.18 -2.77 -15.49
N GLY A 361 27.15 -3.58 -15.66
CA GLY A 361 26.62 -4.44 -14.59
C GLY A 361 27.57 -5.54 -14.12
N LYS A 362 28.63 -5.84 -14.89
CA LYS A 362 29.63 -6.85 -14.51
C LYS A 362 30.82 -6.25 -13.78
N THR A 363 31.15 -4.98 -14.04
CA THR A 363 32.38 -4.37 -13.53
C THR A 363 32.13 -3.20 -12.56
N SER A 364 30.96 -2.55 -12.61
CA SER A 364 30.63 -1.45 -11.72
C SER A 364 30.34 -1.93 -10.30
N GLU A 365 30.87 -1.25 -9.31
CA GLU A 365 30.60 -1.55 -7.89
C GLU A 365 29.26 -1.00 -7.44
N GLU A 366 28.79 0.08 -8.06
CA GLU A 366 27.50 0.69 -7.76
C GLU A 366 26.34 -0.04 -8.42
N LYS A 367 25.15 0.10 -7.86
CA LYS A 367 23.93 -0.49 -8.42
C LYS A 367 23.45 0.25 -9.66
N GLY A 368 22.89 -0.48 -10.61
CA GLY A 368 22.28 0.09 -11.82
C GLY A 368 20.93 0.72 -11.56
N ALA A 369 20.12 0.11 -10.70
CA ALA A 369 18.84 0.65 -10.27
C ALA A 369 18.92 1.16 -8.82
N HIS A 370 18.14 2.19 -8.49
CA HIS A 370 18.00 2.61 -7.11
C HIS A 370 17.28 1.53 -6.29
N PRO A 371 17.67 1.25 -5.03
CA PRO A 371 17.01 0.23 -4.21
C PRO A 371 15.50 0.44 -4.03
N ASN A 372 15.02 1.68 -4.14
CA ASN A 372 13.60 2.04 -4.07
C ASN A 372 13.01 2.37 -5.44
N SER A 373 13.65 1.94 -6.53
CA SER A 373 13.13 2.11 -7.89
C SER A 373 11.78 1.43 -8.04
N ARG A 374 10.95 1.99 -8.92
CA ARG A 374 9.55 1.60 -9.03
C ARG A 374 9.16 1.24 -10.46
N PHE A 375 8.11 0.45 -10.57
CA PHE A 375 7.32 0.32 -11.80
C PHE A 375 5.88 0.74 -11.51
N THR A 376 5.26 1.43 -12.46
CA THR A 376 3.84 1.77 -12.43
C THR A 376 3.17 0.98 -13.55
N ALA A 377 2.42 -0.05 -13.19
CA ALA A 377 1.83 -0.99 -14.16
C ALA A 377 0.30 -1.02 -14.05
N PRO A 378 -0.42 -1.10 -15.18
CA PRO A 378 -1.86 -1.31 -15.16
C PRO A 378 -2.22 -2.62 -14.48
N ALA A 379 -3.21 -2.59 -13.60
CA ALA A 379 -3.66 -3.80 -12.88
C ALA A 379 -4.18 -4.88 -13.85
N VAL A 380 -4.80 -4.47 -14.95
CA VAL A 380 -5.30 -5.39 -15.99
C VAL A 380 -4.21 -6.22 -16.66
N ASN A 381 -2.95 -5.83 -16.54
CA ASN A 381 -1.83 -6.61 -17.07
C ASN A 381 -1.51 -7.84 -16.21
N CYS A 382 -1.97 -7.87 -14.96
CA CYS A 382 -1.66 -8.95 -14.03
C CYS A 382 -2.41 -10.23 -14.44
N PRO A 383 -1.71 -11.37 -14.67
CA PRO A 383 -2.36 -12.61 -15.09
C PRO A 383 -3.41 -13.14 -14.11
N CYS A 384 -3.27 -12.84 -12.82
CA CYS A 384 -4.21 -13.29 -11.79
C CYS A 384 -5.18 -12.19 -11.33
N ILE A 385 -5.37 -11.13 -12.12
CA ILE A 385 -6.35 -10.09 -11.77
C ILE A 385 -7.76 -10.69 -11.64
N SER A 386 -8.46 -10.36 -10.57
CA SER A 386 -9.81 -10.86 -10.31
C SER A 386 -10.83 -10.27 -11.29
N SER A 387 -11.79 -11.08 -11.71
CA SER A 387 -12.97 -10.61 -12.44
C SER A 387 -13.81 -9.62 -11.62
N GLU A 388 -13.65 -9.62 -10.30
CA GLU A 388 -14.34 -8.72 -9.37
C GLU A 388 -13.62 -7.39 -9.14
N PHE A 389 -12.49 -7.17 -9.83
CA PHE A 389 -11.68 -5.95 -9.67
C PHE A 389 -12.47 -4.65 -9.87
N GLU A 390 -13.38 -4.62 -10.87
CA GLU A 390 -14.23 -3.46 -11.16
C GLU A 390 -15.65 -3.58 -10.58
N ASN A 391 -15.91 -4.58 -9.71
CA ASN A 391 -17.24 -4.73 -9.11
C ASN A 391 -17.56 -3.52 -8.21
N PRO A 392 -18.57 -2.71 -8.54
CA PRO A 392 -18.89 -1.51 -7.76
C PRO A 392 -19.38 -1.81 -6.33
N ALA A 393 -19.84 -3.02 -6.07
CA ALA A 393 -20.26 -3.45 -4.74
C ALA A 393 -19.09 -3.94 -3.88
N GLY A 394 -17.90 -4.11 -4.47
CA GLY A 394 -16.76 -4.70 -3.81
C GLY A 394 -16.90 -6.21 -3.61
N VAL A 395 -15.99 -6.78 -2.83
CA VAL A 395 -15.97 -8.22 -2.51
C VAL A 395 -16.17 -8.44 -1.01
N PRO A 396 -16.94 -9.47 -0.62
CA PRO A 396 -17.17 -9.77 0.80
C PRO A 396 -15.90 -10.35 1.42
N ILE A 397 -15.51 -9.87 2.59
CA ILE A 397 -14.29 -10.28 3.28
C ILE A 397 -14.59 -11.36 4.31
N SER A 398 -13.96 -12.52 4.15
CA SER A 398 -14.08 -13.65 5.07
C SER A 398 -13.12 -13.59 6.24
N ALA A 399 -11.91 -13.05 6.03
CA ALA A 399 -10.87 -12.97 7.06
C ALA A 399 -10.03 -11.69 6.89
N ILE A 400 -9.54 -11.20 8.02
CA ILE A 400 -8.55 -10.13 8.09
C ILE A 400 -7.28 -10.73 8.67
N VAL A 401 -6.13 -10.47 8.04
CA VAL A 401 -4.84 -11.02 8.44
C VAL A 401 -3.84 -9.89 8.69
N PHE A 402 -3.24 -9.91 9.86
CA PHE A 402 -2.09 -9.07 10.19
C PHE A 402 -0.82 -9.91 10.19
N GLY A 403 0.31 -9.29 9.95
CA GLY A 403 1.59 -9.96 10.03
C GLY A 403 2.75 -8.98 10.06
N GLY A 404 3.90 -9.48 10.47
CA GLY A 404 5.15 -8.73 10.50
C GLY A 404 6.33 -9.67 10.37
N ARG A 405 7.53 -9.11 10.36
CA ARG A 405 8.76 -9.89 10.27
C ARG A 405 9.31 -10.14 11.68
N ARG A 406 9.08 -11.34 12.18
CA ARG A 406 9.53 -11.74 13.52
C ARG A 406 10.34 -13.04 13.45
N PRO A 407 11.65 -13.03 13.75
CA PRO A 407 12.48 -14.25 13.68
C PRO A 407 12.13 -15.25 14.78
N ASP A 408 11.48 -14.81 15.86
CA ASP A 408 11.12 -15.63 17.01
C ASP A 408 9.75 -15.18 17.60
N THR A 409 9.29 -15.84 18.65
CA THR A 409 8.13 -15.52 19.48
C THR A 409 6.78 -15.72 18.79
N VAL A 410 6.55 -15.04 17.66
CA VAL A 410 5.26 -15.05 16.96
C VAL A 410 5.13 -16.33 16.13
N PRO A 411 4.09 -17.16 16.36
CA PRO A 411 3.93 -18.39 15.58
C PRO A 411 3.57 -18.13 14.12
N LEU A 412 3.69 -19.16 13.29
CA LEU A 412 3.37 -19.12 11.86
C LEU A 412 1.99 -18.53 11.61
N VAL A 413 1.01 -18.93 12.40
CA VAL A 413 -0.36 -18.42 12.30
C VAL A 413 -1.09 -18.59 13.63
N TYR A 414 -1.94 -17.63 13.97
CA TYR A 414 -2.92 -17.79 15.05
C TYR A 414 -4.14 -16.91 14.80
N GLN A 415 -5.28 -17.36 15.33
CA GLN A 415 -6.55 -16.67 15.26
C GLN A 415 -6.79 -15.88 16.55
N SER A 416 -7.33 -14.68 16.43
CA SER A 416 -7.73 -13.88 17.58
C SER A 416 -8.86 -14.53 18.38
N ARG A 417 -8.91 -14.22 19.67
CA ARG A 417 -9.97 -14.72 20.58
C ARG A 417 -11.32 -14.06 20.32
N SER A 418 -11.30 -12.83 19.80
CA SER A 418 -12.47 -12.00 19.51
C SER A 418 -12.08 -10.91 18.51
N TRP A 419 -13.02 -10.08 18.09
CA TRP A 419 -12.72 -8.89 17.29
C TRP A 419 -11.79 -7.94 18.05
N ASN A 420 -12.10 -7.60 19.30
CA ASN A 420 -11.28 -6.68 20.10
C ASN A 420 -9.87 -7.24 20.33
N ASN A 421 -9.74 -8.53 20.56
CA ASN A 421 -8.44 -9.19 20.61
C ASN A 421 -7.71 -9.10 19.25
N GLY A 422 -8.44 -9.20 18.14
CA GLY A 422 -7.90 -9.00 16.80
C GLY A 422 -7.40 -7.57 16.57
N VAL A 423 -8.13 -6.58 17.06
CA VAL A 423 -7.68 -5.17 17.02
C VAL A 423 -6.41 -5.01 17.85
N PHE A 424 -6.34 -5.64 19.02
CA PHE A 424 -5.13 -5.68 19.84
C PHE A 424 -3.96 -6.28 19.06
N ILE A 425 -4.15 -7.43 18.41
CA ILE A 425 -3.13 -8.08 17.58
C ILE A 425 -2.63 -7.14 16.48
N GLY A 426 -3.54 -6.49 15.77
CA GLY A 426 -3.19 -5.51 14.73
C GLY A 426 -2.41 -4.32 15.29
N SER A 427 -2.81 -3.82 16.45
CA SER A 427 -2.19 -2.64 17.08
C SER A 427 -0.75 -2.88 17.54
N ILE A 428 -0.37 -4.13 17.78
CA ILE A 428 0.97 -4.50 18.23
C ILE A 428 1.85 -5.08 17.13
N THR A 429 1.33 -5.19 15.92
CA THR A 429 2.09 -5.71 14.77
C THR A 429 3.38 -4.91 14.59
N GLY A 430 4.45 -5.61 14.28
CA GLY A 430 5.73 -4.97 14.09
C GLY A 430 6.76 -5.92 13.47
N SER A 431 7.93 -5.37 13.23
CA SER A 431 9.05 -6.11 12.65
C SER A 431 10.29 -5.89 13.51
N GLU A 432 11.08 -6.94 13.70
CA GLU A 432 12.34 -6.83 14.42
C GLU A 432 13.41 -6.24 13.52
N THR A 433 14.24 -5.38 14.11
CA THR A 433 15.41 -4.82 13.43
C THR A 433 16.48 -5.89 13.24
N THR A 434 17.05 -5.93 12.03
CA THR A 434 18.19 -6.79 11.71
C THR A 434 19.50 -6.01 11.87
N ALA A 435 20.63 -6.71 11.94
CA ALA A 435 21.96 -6.13 12.14
C ALA A 435 22.34 -5.03 11.12
N ALA A 436 21.72 -5.04 9.93
CA ALA A 436 22.00 -4.07 8.87
C ALA A 436 21.23 -2.76 9.01
N ALA A 437 20.23 -2.70 9.89
CA ALA A 437 19.44 -1.50 10.11
C ALA A 437 20.09 -0.63 11.21
N ALA A 438 19.94 0.68 11.11
CA ALA A 438 20.36 1.59 12.17
C ALA A 438 19.53 1.32 13.44
N GLY A 439 20.16 0.78 14.48
CA GLY A 439 19.51 0.47 15.76
C GLY A 439 19.99 -0.84 16.36
N ALA A 440 19.55 -1.15 17.58
CA ALA A 440 19.88 -2.38 18.27
C ALA A 440 19.19 -3.58 17.61
N VAL A 441 19.91 -4.68 17.44
CA VAL A 441 19.37 -5.97 16.93
C VAL A 441 18.32 -6.49 17.90
N GLY A 442 17.21 -7.04 17.37
CA GLY A 442 16.15 -7.64 18.18
C GLY A 442 15.15 -6.65 18.76
N VAL A 443 15.21 -5.38 18.38
CA VAL A 443 14.22 -4.39 18.77
C VAL A 443 13.00 -4.49 17.86
N VAL A 444 11.81 -4.61 18.44
CA VAL A 444 10.55 -4.63 17.69
C VAL A 444 10.14 -3.19 17.37
N ARG A 445 10.03 -2.90 16.07
CA ARG A 445 9.43 -1.66 15.59
C ARG A 445 7.95 -1.91 15.37
N ARG A 446 7.13 -1.30 16.23
CA ARG A 446 5.68 -1.42 16.11
C ARG A 446 5.18 -0.59 14.93
N ASP A 447 4.33 -1.21 14.15
CA ASP A 447 3.67 -0.59 12.99
C ASP A 447 2.21 -1.04 12.98
N PRO A 448 1.36 -0.43 13.82
CA PRO A 448 -0.02 -0.85 14.00
C PRO A 448 -0.76 -0.95 12.67
N MET A 449 -1.31 -2.12 12.37
CA MET A 449 -2.05 -2.44 11.14
C MET A 449 -1.29 -2.07 9.86
N ALA A 450 0.04 -1.94 9.93
CA ALA A 450 0.88 -1.39 8.86
C ALA A 450 0.49 0.05 8.45
N MET A 451 -0.12 0.80 9.36
CA MET A 451 -0.68 2.13 9.10
C MET A 451 0.10 3.28 9.78
N LEU A 452 1.23 3.00 10.43
CA LEU A 452 1.95 4.03 11.19
C LEU A 452 2.24 5.30 10.37
N PRO A 453 2.78 5.20 9.13
CA PRO A 453 3.02 6.39 8.31
C PRO A 453 1.77 6.90 7.56
N PHE A 454 0.64 6.24 7.67
CA PHE A 454 -0.50 6.45 6.75
C PHE A 454 -1.82 6.78 7.44
N CYS A 455 -1.88 6.78 8.76
CA CYS A 455 -3.07 7.19 9.50
C CYS A 455 -3.12 8.72 9.56
N GLY A 456 -4.16 9.31 9.00
CA GLY A 456 -4.31 10.77 8.87
C GLY A 456 -4.88 11.49 10.09
N TYR A 457 -4.94 10.82 11.24
CA TYR A 457 -5.47 11.37 12.48
C TYR A 457 -4.88 10.63 13.69
N ASN A 458 -5.30 10.98 14.91
CA ASN A 458 -4.78 10.37 16.12
C ASN A 458 -5.01 8.86 16.12
N MET A 459 -3.93 8.09 16.18
CA MET A 459 -4.00 6.63 16.06
C MET A 459 -4.72 5.96 17.23
N GLY A 460 -4.82 6.61 18.40
CA GLY A 460 -5.68 6.16 19.48
C GLY A 460 -7.15 6.15 19.05
N ASP A 461 -7.59 7.21 18.38
CA ASP A 461 -8.94 7.28 17.79
C ASP A 461 -9.12 6.27 16.65
N TYR A 462 -8.07 6.00 15.90
CA TYR A 462 -8.06 4.97 14.85
C TYR A 462 -8.27 3.57 15.45
N PHE A 463 -7.64 3.24 16.54
CA PHE A 463 -7.89 1.99 17.26
C PHE A 463 -9.33 1.90 17.76
N LYS A 464 -9.86 2.99 18.29
CA LYS A 464 -11.25 3.04 18.75
C LYS A 464 -12.22 2.83 17.58
N HIS A 465 -11.92 3.40 16.43
CA HIS A 465 -12.71 3.19 15.21
C HIS A 465 -12.73 1.71 14.79
N TRP A 466 -11.60 1.01 14.87
CA TRP A 466 -11.56 -0.44 14.64
C TRP A 466 -12.51 -1.21 15.57
N ILE A 467 -12.52 -0.85 16.84
CA ILE A 467 -13.40 -1.47 17.83
C ILE A 467 -14.86 -1.20 17.49
N GLU A 468 -15.20 0.04 17.16
CA GLU A 468 -16.57 0.45 16.77
C GLU A 468 -17.04 -0.24 15.50
N MET A 469 -16.16 -0.46 14.54
CA MET A 469 -16.48 -1.23 13.33
C MET A 469 -16.92 -2.65 13.68
N GLY A 470 -16.26 -3.28 14.63
CA GLY A 470 -16.66 -4.60 15.11
C GLY A 470 -18.02 -4.62 15.77
N GLU A 471 -18.34 -3.61 16.57
CA GLU A 471 -19.66 -3.43 17.17
C GLU A 471 -20.74 -3.28 16.10
N MET A 472 -20.45 -2.50 15.05
CA MET A 472 -21.36 -2.27 13.94
C MET A 472 -21.61 -3.55 13.11
N LEU A 473 -20.58 -4.38 12.91
CA LEU A 473 -20.66 -5.62 12.14
C LEU A 473 -21.31 -6.76 12.96
N GLY A 474 -21.14 -6.74 14.29
CA GLY A 474 -21.69 -7.76 15.17
C GLY A 474 -21.18 -9.17 14.87
N ASP A 475 -22.08 -10.12 14.79
CA ASP A 475 -21.76 -11.53 14.50
C ASP A 475 -21.34 -11.79 13.05
N LYS A 476 -21.47 -10.79 12.17
CA LYS A 476 -21.04 -10.85 10.77
C LYS A 476 -19.62 -10.32 10.57
N ALA A 477 -18.95 -9.89 11.64
CA ALA A 477 -17.56 -9.44 11.56
C ALA A 477 -16.65 -10.60 11.12
N PRO A 478 -15.73 -10.36 10.19
CA PRO A 478 -14.74 -11.37 9.82
C PRO A 478 -13.87 -11.76 11.01
N LYS A 479 -13.35 -12.98 11.00
CA LYS A 479 -12.33 -13.40 11.96
C LYS A 479 -10.99 -12.75 11.64
N ILE A 480 -10.21 -12.47 12.68
CA ILE A 480 -8.90 -11.84 12.56
C ILE A 480 -7.82 -12.85 12.91
N PHE A 481 -6.76 -12.87 12.08
CA PHE A 481 -5.63 -13.77 12.22
C PHE A 481 -4.33 -12.98 12.18
N ASN A 482 -3.26 -13.59 12.70
CA ASN A 482 -1.91 -13.10 12.50
C ASN A 482 -1.07 -14.19 11.86
N VAL A 483 -0.17 -13.81 10.93
CA VAL A 483 0.77 -14.71 10.29
C VAL A 483 2.20 -14.20 10.44
N ASN A 484 3.16 -15.12 10.45
CA ASN A 484 4.58 -14.79 10.49
C ASN A 484 5.37 -15.81 9.66
N TRP A 485 5.78 -15.40 8.47
CA TRP A 485 6.55 -16.22 7.54
C TRP A 485 8.04 -16.31 7.88
N PHE A 486 8.52 -15.57 8.88
CA PHE A 486 9.92 -15.18 9.01
C PHE A 486 10.65 -15.82 10.19
N ARG A 487 10.08 -16.87 10.81
CA ARG A 487 10.78 -17.63 11.86
C ARG A 487 12.07 -18.21 11.32
N VAL A 488 13.14 -18.08 12.09
CA VAL A 488 14.48 -18.59 11.73
C VAL A 488 14.95 -19.67 12.69
N ASP A 489 15.81 -20.56 12.18
CA ASP A 489 16.51 -21.55 12.97
C ASP A 489 17.76 -20.95 13.65
N GLU A 490 18.54 -21.79 14.32
CA GLU A 490 19.76 -21.40 15.04
C GLU A 490 20.83 -20.80 14.11
N ASP A 491 20.80 -21.16 12.83
CA ASP A 491 21.74 -20.67 11.80
C ASP A 491 21.21 -19.42 11.08
N GLY A 492 20.02 -18.94 11.46
CA GLY A 492 19.40 -17.77 10.86
C GLY A 492 18.67 -18.04 9.54
N HIS A 493 18.44 -19.30 9.18
CA HIS A 493 17.68 -19.66 7.97
C HIS A 493 16.18 -19.69 8.27
N PHE A 494 15.37 -19.27 7.28
CA PHE A 494 13.91 -19.35 7.42
C PHE A 494 13.46 -20.81 7.54
N ILE A 495 12.64 -21.08 8.54
CA ILE A 495 12.07 -22.41 8.78
C ILE A 495 10.92 -22.70 7.84
N TRP A 496 9.99 -21.74 7.67
CA TRP A 496 8.86 -21.88 6.77
C TRP A 496 9.28 -21.60 5.33
N PRO A 497 8.87 -22.46 4.36
CA PRO A 497 9.28 -22.28 2.96
C PRO A 497 8.83 -20.96 2.32
N GLY A 498 7.67 -20.46 2.70
CA GLY A 498 7.14 -19.20 2.14
C GLY A 498 6.63 -19.31 0.71
N PHE A 499 6.52 -18.16 0.03
CA PHE A 499 6.03 -18.07 -1.36
C PHE A 499 4.69 -18.80 -1.55
N GLY A 500 4.59 -19.68 -2.56
CA GLY A 500 3.38 -20.44 -2.85
C GLY A 500 2.86 -21.26 -1.68
N ASP A 501 3.74 -21.72 -0.80
CA ASP A 501 3.38 -22.53 0.36
C ASP A 501 2.59 -21.75 1.42
N ASN A 502 2.58 -20.42 1.35
CA ASN A 502 1.72 -19.60 2.20
C ASN A 502 0.23 -19.90 1.97
N LEU A 503 -0.14 -20.42 0.82
CA LEU A 503 -1.49 -20.87 0.54
C LEU A 503 -1.96 -21.94 1.54
N ARG A 504 -1.09 -22.77 2.04
CA ARG A 504 -1.40 -23.81 3.04
C ARG A 504 -1.93 -23.21 4.34
N VAL A 505 -1.39 -22.07 4.71
CA VAL A 505 -1.83 -21.29 5.88
C VAL A 505 -3.17 -20.58 5.58
N LEU A 506 -3.30 -19.99 4.39
CA LEU A 506 -4.57 -19.36 3.98
C LEU A 506 -5.71 -20.38 3.94
N GLU A 507 -5.45 -21.61 3.51
CA GLU A 507 -6.42 -22.71 3.51
C GLU A 507 -6.92 -22.99 4.93
N TRP A 508 -6.00 -23.09 5.90
CA TRP A 508 -6.37 -23.28 7.31
C TRP A 508 -7.21 -22.12 7.83
N ILE A 509 -6.81 -20.88 7.52
CA ILE A 509 -7.56 -19.67 7.91
C ILE A 509 -9.01 -19.75 7.43
N LEU A 510 -9.22 -20.09 6.15
CA LEU A 510 -10.56 -20.17 5.58
C LEU A 510 -11.36 -21.32 6.17
N LYS A 511 -10.76 -22.46 6.45
CA LYS A 511 -11.40 -23.56 7.17
C LYS A 511 -11.86 -23.15 8.56
N ARG A 512 -11.07 -22.33 9.26
CA ARG A 512 -11.48 -21.75 10.54
C ARG A 512 -12.70 -20.83 10.39
N CYS A 513 -12.72 -20.03 9.35
CA CYS A 513 -13.86 -19.14 9.07
C CYS A 513 -15.15 -19.92 8.83
N ASP A 514 -15.06 -21.11 8.23
CA ASP A 514 -16.21 -21.98 7.93
C ASP A 514 -16.52 -23.00 9.04
N ASN A 515 -15.79 -22.97 10.16
CA ASN A 515 -15.89 -23.92 11.25
C ASN A 515 -15.68 -25.37 10.82
N GLU A 516 -14.81 -25.59 9.82
CA GLU A 516 -14.48 -26.92 9.28
C GLU A 516 -13.31 -27.59 10.01
N VAL A 517 -12.57 -26.88 10.85
CA VAL A 517 -11.41 -27.37 11.57
C VAL A 517 -11.35 -26.79 12.97
N ASP A 518 -10.95 -27.60 13.94
CA ASP A 518 -10.71 -27.18 15.31
C ASP A 518 -9.36 -26.44 15.42
N ALA A 519 -9.11 -25.85 16.58
CA ALA A 519 -7.85 -25.21 16.89
C ALA A 519 -7.49 -25.40 18.36
N VAL A 520 -6.21 -25.17 18.68
CA VAL A 520 -5.70 -25.26 20.05
C VAL A 520 -5.72 -23.89 20.69
N GLU A 521 -6.37 -23.77 21.84
CA GLU A 521 -6.36 -22.52 22.61
C GLU A 521 -5.00 -22.32 23.29
N THR A 522 -4.46 -21.11 23.18
CA THR A 522 -3.19 -20.71 23.81
C THR A 522 -3.36 -19.37 24.52
N ALA A 523 -2.33 -18.89 25.19
CA ALA A 523 -2.35 -17.57 25.83
C ALA A 523 -2.60 -16.41 24.87
N ILE A 524 -2.29 -16.56 23.59
CA ILE A 524 -2.39 -15.48 22.57
C ILE A 524 -3.61 -15.61 21.66
N GLY A 525 -4.26 -16.76 21.63
CA GLY A 525 -5.36 -17.08 20.74
C GLY A 525 -5.31 -18.53 20.31
N TYR A 526 -5.85 -18.83 19.13
CA TYR A 526 -6.01 -20.19 18.64
C TYR A 526 -4.97 -20.50 17.56
N VAL A 527 -4.23 -21.59 17.75
CA VAL A 527 -3.23 -22.08 16.77
C VAL A 527 -3.70 -23.39 16.14
N PRO A 528 -3.23 -23.72 14.91
CA PRO A 528 -3.53 -25.02 14.31
C PRO A 528 -2.95 -26.18 15.12
N LYS A 529 -3.64 -27.32 15.04
CA LYS A 529 -2.94 -28.59 15.26
C LYS A 529 -2.01 -28.83 14.05
N PRO A 530 -0.78 -29.34 14.24
CA PRO A 530 0.13 -29.52 13.11
C PRO A 530 -0.45 -30.34 11.95
N GLU A 531 -1.25 -31.37 12.24
CA GLU A 531 -1.90 -32.22 11.23
C GLU A 531 -2.97 -31.49 10.40
N ASP A 532 -3.43 -30.32 10.84
CA ASP A 532 -4.49 -29.56 10.14
C ASP A 532 -3.94 -28.60 9.06
N ILE A 533 -2.63 -28.47 8.95
CA ILE A 533 -1.98 -27.77 7.83
C ILE A 533 -1.44 -28.82 6.86
N ASN A 534 -1.89 -28.75 5.62
CA ASN A 534 -1.47 -29.70 4.59
C ASN A 534 -0.02 -29.47 4.20
N LEU A 535 0.83 -30.49 4.40
CA LEU A 535 2.25 -30.47 4.06
C LEU A 535 2.58 -31.33 2.83
N GLU A 536 1.57 -31.88 2.14
CA GLU A 536 1.76 -32.72 0.98
C GLU A 536 2.60 -32.02 -0.10
N GLY A 537 3.65 -32.69 -0.56
CA GLY A 537 4.55 -32.16 -1.61
C GLY A 537 5.66 -31.24 -1.10
N LEU A 538 5.70 -30.90 0.19
CA LEU A 538 6.83 -30.19 0.78
C LEU A 538 8.04 -31.13 0.94
N LYS A 539 9.22 -30.62 0.56
CA LYS A 539 10.49 -31.29 0.77
C LYS A 539 11.21 -30.63 1.93
N ASP A 540 11.90 -31.43 2.73
CA ASP A 540 12.73 -30.95 3.85
C ASP A 540 11.95 -30.15 4.92
N PHE A 541 10.64 -30.33 4.96
CA PHE A 541 9.77 -29.73 5.98
C PHE A 541 8.74 -30.77 6.44
N ASP A 542 8.64 -30.96 7.74
CA ASP A 542 7.81 -31.98 8.36
C ASP A 542 6.92 -31.40 9.49
N GLU A 543 6.10 -32.27 10.05
CA GLU A 543 5.18 -31.91 11.13
C GLU A 543 5.91 -31.46 12.41
N GLU A 544 7.11 -31.99 12.67
CA GLU A 544 7.93 -31.58 13.81
C GLU A 544 8.43 -30.15 13.68
N LYS A 545 8.92 -29.77 12.49
CA LYS A 545 9.31 -28.39 12.17
C LYS A 545 8.10 -27.46 12.27
N LEU A 546 6.96 -27.89 11.74
CA LEU A 546 5.72 -27.11 11.83
C LEU A 546 5.32 -26.89 13.28
N ALA A 547 5.32 -27.93 14.10
CA ALA A 547 5.01 -27.83 15.53
C ALA A 547 5.92 -26.82 16.24
N SER A 548 7.20 -26.78 15.88
CA SER A 548 8.17 -25.85 16.47
C SER A 548 7.83 -24.38 16.21
N ILE A 549 7.29 -24.05 15.03
CA ILE A 549 6.90 -22.68 14.67
C ILE A 549 5.42 -22.35 14.97
N LEU A 550 4.67 -23.31 15.48
CA LEU A 550 3.31 -23.09 16.00
C LEU A 550 3.30 -22.97 17.52
N LYS A 551 4.38 -23.33 18.19
CA LYS A 551 4.47 -23.30 19.65
C LYS A 551 4.39 -21.87 20.20
N VAL A 552 3.60 -21.71 21.24
CA VAL A 552 3.47 -20.47 22.02
C VAL A 552 4.23 -20.62 23.32
N ASP A 553 5.25 -19.78 23.52
CA ASP A 553 6.08 -19.76 24.72
C ASP A 553 5.62 -18.61 25.63
N ASN A 554 4.98 -18.95 26.74
CA ASN A 554 4.40 -17.97 27.66
C ASN A 554 5.43 -16.98 28.22
N ALA A 555 6.67 -17.42 28.47
CA ALA A 555 7.72 -16.52 28.97
C ALA A 555 8.12 -15.48 27.94
N LYS A 556 8.23 -15.87 26.68
CA LYS A 556 8.51 -14.93 25.57
C LYS A 556 7.36 -13.96 25.37
N TRP A 557 6.12 -14.41 25.47
CA TRP A 557 4.95 -13.54 25.34
C TRP A 557 4.75 -12.61 26.54
N ALA A 558 5.14 -13.01 27.73
CA ALA A 558 5.19 -12.10 28.89
C ALA A 558 6.16 -10.94 28.64
N LYS A 559 7.32 -11.23 28.05
CA LYS A 559 8.29 -10.21 27.63
C LYS A 559 7.74 -9.32 26.52
N GLU A 560 7.04 -9.90 25.55
CA GLU A 560 6.36 -9.17 24.49
C GLU A 560 5.32 -8.20 25.06
N ALA A 561 4.51 -8.66 26.03
CA ALA A 561 3.51 -7.83 26.71
C ALA A 561 4.15 -6.61 27.40
N ALA A 562 5.33 -6.76 28.00
CA ALA A 562 6.06 -5.62 28.57
C ALA A 562 6.47 -4.60 27.51
N GLY A 563 6.88 -5.05 26.33
CA GLY A 563 7.18 -4.19 25.19
C GLY A 563 5.95 -3.46 24.67
N VAL A 564 4.80 -4.11 24.67
CA VAL A 564 3.51 -3.50 24.28
C VAL A 564 3.10 -2.44 25.30
N GLU A 565 3.24 -2.70 26.58
CA GLU A 565 2.95 -1.71 27.65
C GLU A 565 3.74 -0.42 27.41
N GLU A 566 5.03 -0.54 27.09
CA GLU A 566 5.89 0.62 26.80
C GLU A 566 5.43 1.36 25.54
N PHE A 567 5.10 0.62 24.49
CA PHE A 567 4.59 1.21 23.24
C PHE A 567 3.26 1.96 23.47
N TYR A 568 2.35 1.38 24.23
CA TYR A 568 1.02 1.95 24.47
C TYR A 568 1.05 3.28 25.26
N LYS A 569 2.11 3.55 26.00
CA LYS A 569 2.30 4.85 26.69
C LYS A 569 2.24 6.03 25.72
N LYS A 570 2.65 5.81 24.47
CA LYS A 570 2.65 6.84 23.42
C LYS A 570 1.26 7.45 23.18
N PHE A 571 0.20 6.68 23.39
CA PHE A 571 -1.17 7.09 23.08
C PHE A 571 -1.88 7.77 24.27
N GLY A 572 -1.34 7.66 25.48
CA GLY A 572 -1.91 8.30 26.68
C GLY A 572 -3.40 7.95 26.86
N ASP A 573 -4.21 8.97 27.12
CA ASP A 573 -5.65 8.83 27.36
C ASP A 573 -6.45 8.44 26.09
N LYS A 574 -5.84 8.53 24.91
CA LYS A 574 -6.47 8.13 23.64
C LYS A 574 -6.43 6.63 23.41
N LEU A 575 -5.62 5.88 24.17
CA LEU A 575 -5.63 4.42 24.06
C LEU A 575 -7.00 3.88 24.52
N PRO A 576 -7.72 3.12 23.66
CA PRO A 576 -8.99 2.54 24.08
C PRO A 576 -8.85 1.61 25.28
N GLN A 577 -9.81 1.66 26.20
CA GLN A 577 -9.83 0.77 27.37
C GLN A 577 -9.86 -0.71 26.95
N GLU A 578 -10.52 -1.01 25.85
CA GLU A 578 -10.63 -2.38 25.29
C GLU A 578 -9.26 -2.96 24.96
N LEU A 579 -8.32 -2.14 24.44
CA LEU A 579 -6.94 -2.58 24.19
C LEU A 579 -6.13 -2.74 25.49
N ARG A 580 -6.38 -1.88 26.48
CA ARG A 580 -5.80 -2.03 27.81
C ARG A 580 -6.24 -3.36 28.43
N ASP A 581 -7.53 -3.67 28.33
CA ASP A 581 -8.10 -4.91 28.84
C ASP A 581 -7.50 -6.15 28.15
N GLU A 582 -7.27 -6.08 26.85
CA GLU A 582 -6.62 -7.16 26.09
C GLU A 582 -5.17 -7.38 26.53
N LEU A 583 -4.42 -6.31 26.75
CA LEU A 583 -3.05 -6.40 27.27
C LEU A 583 -3.03 -7.02 28.66
N ASN A 584 -3.90 -6.59 29.57
CA ASN A 584 -4.02 -7.14 30.90
C ASN A 584 -4.38 -8.64 30.83
N GLY A 585 -5.28 -9.01 29.93
CA GLY A 585 -5.66 -10.41 29.70
C GLY A 585 -4.48 -11.28 29.23
N LEU A 586 -3.66 -10.76 28.33
CA LEU A 586 -2.44 -11.43 27.87
C LEU A 586 -1.45 -11.62 29.03
N GLU A 587 -1.21 -10.60 29.84
CA GLU A 587 -0.33 -10.68 31.01
C GLU A 587 -0.81 -11.76 31.98
N GLU A 588 -2.11 -11.86 32.24
CA GLU A 588 -2.67 -12.90 33.12
C GLU A 588 -2.52 -14.31 32.51
N ARG A 589 -2.82 -14.48 31.23
CA ARG A 589 -2.73 -15.80 30.57
C ARG A 589 -1.28 -16.31 30.45
N THR A 590 -0.30 -15.41 30.38
CA THR A 590 1.11 -15.80 30.29
C THR A 590 1.74 -16.18 31.65
N LYS A 591 1.04 -15.90 32.74
CA LYS A 591 1.46 -16.32 34.10
C LYS A 591 1.06 -17.76 34.43
N ALA A 592 0.13 -18.31 33.69
CA ALA A 592 -0.42 -19.66 33.95
C ALA A 592 0.50 -20.80 33.52
#